data_ff2cd25d33671a9de53575cd8b5fc900
#
_entry.id   ff2cd25d33671a9de53575cd8b5fc900
#
_cell.length_a   1.000
_cell.length_b   1.000
_cell.length_c   1.000
_cell.angle_alpha   90.00
_cell.angle_beta   90.00
_cell.angle_gamma   90.00
#
_symmetry.space_group_name_H-M   'P 1'
#
loop_
_entity.id
_entity.type
_entity.pdbx_description
1 polymer ?
#
loop_
_entity_poly.entity_id
_entity_poly.type
_entity_poly.pdbx_seq_one_letter_code
_entity_poly.pdbx_strand_id
1 'polypeptide(L)'
;MNHRIFRLDASIRQEGSVTRAVADTLESTIVEDLHTTDVVRRDLGANPLDGSIWGTAAFAGHIPAESRTAEQRAAMAAATELADEFATADALIFAVPMYNFGVSQHFKTWYDIVSTDPRFAPGATTVAGKPAFLVTARGGGYGPGTPREGWDHATGWMRRVLEDVWGLELDLIETELTLAEVTPQMAELRELAHSLLADSHETARQSGRSLTLRLRPAA
;
A
#
# COMPACT_ATOMS: atom_id res chain seq x y z
N MET A 1 17.58 10.02 15.88
CA MET A 1 17.82 8.99 14.83
C MET A 1 17.05 9.42 13.59
N ASN A 2 17.54 9.13 12.39
CA ASN A 2 16.79 9.40 11.17
C ASN A 2 15.88 8.21 10.90
N HIS A 3 14.56 8.41 10.82
CA HIS A 3 13.59 7.36 10.54
C HIS A 3 13.36 7.26 9.03
N ARG A 4 13.19 6.03 8.56
CA ARG A 4 12.89 5.76 7.15
C ARG A 4 11.46 5.26 7.02
N ILE A 5 10.66 5.96 6.24
CA ILE A 5 9.29 5.59 5.89
C ILE A 5 9.26 5.18 4.42
N PHE A 6 8.69 4.04 4.11
CA PHE A 6 8.37 3.66 2.74
C PHE A 6 6.93 4.00 2.42
N ARG A 7 6.69 4.63 1.28
CA ARG A 7 5.35 4.90 0.76
C ARG A 7 5.19 4.38 -0.66
N LEU A 8 4.12 3.60 -0.87
CA LEU A 8 3.71 3.10 -2.18
C LEU A 8 2.36 3.69 -2.56
N ASP A 9 2.27 4.30 -3.73
CA ASP A 9 1.05 4.81 -4.34
C ASP A 9 0.66 3.96 -5.55
N ALA A 10 -0.53 3.33 -5.53
CA ALA A 10 -1.02 2.46 -6.59
C ALA A 10 -2.22 3.03 -7.36
N SER A 11 -2.60 4.29 -7.09
CA SER A 11 -3.70 4.94 -7.81
C SER A 11 -3.28 5.34 -9.22
N ILE A 12 -4.13 4.99 -10.22
CA ILE A 12 -3.98 5.45 -11.61
C ILE A 12 -4.29 6.95 -11.77
N ARG A 13 -4.95 7.56 -10.78
CA ARG A 13 -5.19 8.99 -10.75
C ARG A 13 -3.99 9.71 -10.15
N GLN A 14 -3.42 10.65 -10.89
CA GLN A 14 -2.38 11.55 -10.38
C GLN A 14 -3.02 12.71 -9.62
N GLU A 15 -4.11 13.27 -10.13
CA GLU A 15 -4.87 14.34 -9.50
C GLU A 15 -6.22 13.82 -8.99
N GLY A 16 -6.70 14.34 -7.86
CA GLY A 16 -8.00 13.98 -7.26
C GLY A 16 -8.08 12.54 -6.75
N SER A 17 -6.95 11.91 -6.45
CA SER A 17 -6.92 10.59 -5.83
C SER A 17 -7.14 10.67 -4.33
N VAL A 18 -8.21 10.08 -3.84
CA VAL A 18 -8.53 10.04 -2.40
C VAL A 18 -7.47 9.28 -1.61
N THR A 19 -7.01 8.13 -2.10
CA THR A 19 -5.95 7.35 -1.40
C THR A 19 -4.68 8.17 -1.24
N ARG A 20 -4.25 8.90 -2.30
CA ARG A 20 -3.07 9.78 -2.21
C ARG A 20 -3.28 10.89 -1.21
N ALA A 21 -4.41 11.59 -1.26
CA ALA A 21 -4.70 12.71 -0.37
C ALA A 21 -4.71 12.29 1.11
N VAL A 22 -5.31 11.15 1.44
CA VAL A 22 -5.32 10.62 2.82
C VAL A 22 -3.92 10.14 3.23
N ALA A 23 -3.17 9.48 2.32
CA ALA A 23 -1.79 9.10 2.58
C ALA A 23 -0.85 10.31 2.74
N ASP A 24 -1.10 11.41 2.01
CA ASP A 24 -0.37 12.68 2.19
C ASP A 24 -0.60 13.25 3.60
N THR A 25 -1.84 13.17 4.12
CA THR A 25 -2.14 13.59 5.49
C THR A 25 -1.42 12.74 6.53
N LEU A 26 -1.39 11.43 6.34
CA LEU A 26 -0.66 10.52 7.23
C LEU A 26 0.85 10.82 7.21
N GLU A 27 1.44 10.89 6.02
CA GLU A 27 2.85 11.14 5.82
C GLU A 27 3.29 12.50 6.39
N SER A 28 2.55 13.59 6.06
CA SER A 28 2.87 14.92 6.56
C SER A 28 2.83 14.97 8.09
N THR A 29 1.84 14.33 8.72
CA THR A 29 1.78 14.23 10.18
C THR A 29 3.02 13.54 10.77
N ILE A 30 3.46 12.44 10.16
CA ILE A 30 4.66 11.70 10.61
C ILE A 30 5.91 12.56 10.46
N VAL A 31 6.08 13.21 9.30
CA VAL A 31 7.26 14.02 8.99
C VAL A 31 7.34 15.26 9.88
N GLU A 32 6.23 15.94 10.09
CA GLU A 32 6.14 17.13 10.97
C GLU A 32 6.50 16.78 12.41
N ASP A 33 6.04 15.65 12.93
CA ASP A 33 6.28 15.25 14.32
C ASP A 33 7.69 14.68 14.56
N LEU A 34 8.30 14.00 13.59
CA LEU A 34 9.62 13.37 13.74
C LEU A 34 10.78 14.29 13.34
N HIS A 35 10.56 15.35 12.54
CA HIS A 35 11.53 16.33 12.04
C HIS A 35 12.74 15.78 11.25
N THR A 36 13.06 14.49 11.40
CA THR A 36 14.17 13.78 10.72
C THR A 36 13.63 12.49 10.13
N THR A 37 13.04 12.59 8.94
CA THR A 37 12.41 11.44 8.27
C THR A 37 12.86 11.38 6.81
N ASP A 38 13.34 10.20 6.40
CA ASP A 38 13.61 9.86 5.01
C ASP A 38 12.40 9.12 4.45
N VAL A 39 11.73 9.69 3.44
CA VAL A 39 10.57 9.06 2.81
C VAL A 39 10.94 8.54 1.44
N VAL A 40 11.03 7.21 1.31
CA VAL A 40 11.20 6.52 0.03
C VAL A 40 9.83 6.31 -0.59
N ARG A 41 9.60 6.84 -1.79
CA ARG A 41 8.31 6.74 -2.49
C ARG A 41 8.41 5.90 -3.76
N ARG A 42 7.46 4.96 -3.89
CA ARG A 42 7.20 4.21 -5.12
C ARG A 42 5.83 4.59 -5.67
N ASP A 43 5.80 5.32 -6.78
CA ASP A 43 4.55 5.65 -7.48
C ASP A 43 4.32 4.70 -8.65
N LEU A 44 3.50 3.69 -8.41
CA LEU A 44 3.14 2.68 -9.41
C LEU A 44 2.11 3.18 -10.43
N GLY A 45 1.35 4.22 -10.07
CA GLY A 45 0.39 4.82 -10.99
C GLY A 45 1.06 5.72 -12.04
N ALA A 46 2.16 6.40 -11.67
CA ALA A 46 2.98 7.19 -12.59
C ALA A 46 4.00 6.31 -13.33
N ASN A 47 4.56 5.32 -12.66
CA ASN A 47 5.62 4.45 -13.15
C ASN A 47 5.24 2.98 -12.99
N PRO A 48 4.31 2.45 -13.81
CA PRO A 48 3.86 1.07 -13.74
C PRO A 48 5.00 0.10 -14.00
N LEU A 49 5.01 -1.01 -13.27
CA LEU A 49 5.98 -2.09 -13.48
C LEU A 49 5.56 -2.95 -14.69
N ASP A 50 6.55 -3.48 -15.41
CA ASP A 50 6.31 -4.48 -16.43
C ASP A 50 5.97 -5.83 -15.78
N GLY A 51 4.73 -6.27 -15.94
CA GLY A 51 4.24 -7.54 -15.39
C GLY A 51 4.97 -8.78 -15.92
N SER A 52 5.67 -8.71 -17.06
CA SER A 52 6.45 -9.82 -17.59
C SER A 52 7.64 -10.20 -16.70
N ILE A 53 8.14 -9.25 -15.90
CA ILE A 53 9.22 -9.46 -14.92
C ILE A 53 8.86 -10.57 -13.94
N TRP A 54 7.61 -10.61 -13.47
CA TRP A 54 7.19 -11.58 -12.45
C TRP A 54 7.41 -13.03 -12.89
N GLY A 55 6.91 -13.42 -14.07
CA GLY A 55 7.05 -14.79 -14.57
C GLY A 55 8.52 -15.19 -14.72
N THR A 56 9.34 -14.29 -15.29
CA THR A 56 10.79 -14.53 -15.47
C THR A 56 11.50 -14.68 -14.12
N ALA A 57 11.24 -13.81 -13.15
CA ALA A 57 11.85 -13.85 -11.82
C ALA A 57 11.43 -15.10 -11.03
N ALA A 58 10.13 -15.44 -11.04
CA ALA A 58 9.60 -16.59 -10.32
C ALA A 58 10.23 -17.91 -10.77
N PHE A 59 10.37 -18.13 -12.08
CA PHE A 59 11.03 -19.33 -12.60
C PHE A 59 12.55 -19.29 -12.42
N ALA A 60 13.19 -18.12 -12.50
CA ALA A 60 14.62 -17.96 -12.31
C ALA A 60 15.08 -18.34 -10.89
N GLY A 61 14.21 -18.20 -9.88
CA GLY A 61 14.49 -18.59 -8.50
C GLY A 61 14.84 -20.09 -8.34
N HIS A 62 14.35 -20.93 -9.24
CA HIS A 62 14.62 -22.39 -9.24
C HIS A 62 15.84 -22.80 -10.07
N ILE A 63 16.51 -21.85 -10.75
CA ILE A 63 17.66 -22.10 -11.62
C ILE A 63 18.95 -21.72 -10.86
N PRO A 64 20.00 -22.58 -10.86
CA PRO A 64 21.29 -22.22 -10.29
C PRO A 64 21.81 -20.89 -10.88
N ALA A 65 22.43 -20.06 -10.04
CA ALA A 65 22.79 -18.69 -10.41
C ALA A 65 23.68 -18.61 -11.66
N GLU A 66 24.62 -19.53 -11.79
CA GLU A 66 25.54 -19.67 -12.92
C GLU A 66 24.87 -20.07 -14.24
N SER A 67 23.69 -20.70 -14.15
CA SER A 67 22.93 -21.19 -15.31
C SER A 67 21.85 -20.21 -15.79
N ARG A 68 21.63 -19.09 -15.06
CA ARG A 68 20.60 -18.11 -15.42
C ARG A 68 20.98 -17.31 -16.65
N THR A 69 20.00 -17.06 -17.51
CA THR A 69 20.15 -16.15 -18.64
C THR A 69 20.34 -14.70 -18.17
N ALA A 70 20.76 -13.80 -19.06
CA ALA A 70 20.85 -12.36 -18.75
C ALA A 70 19.49 -11.78 -18.35
N GLU A 71 18.41 -12.18 -19.04
CA GLU A 71 17.04 -11.76 -18.76
C GLU A 71 16.58 -12.21 -17.37
N GLN A 72 16.84 -13.47 -17.00
CA GLN A 72 16.51 -14.00 -15.68
C GLN A 72 17.26 -13.28 -14.56
N ARG A 73 18.55 -12.98 -14.77
CA ARG A 73 19.31 -12.18 -13.80
C ARG A 73 18.77 -10.77 -13.66
N ALA A 74 18.39 -10.14 -14.78
CA ALA A 74 17.79 -8.80 -14.75
C ALA A 74 16.44 -8.77 -14.02
N ALA A 75 15.58 -9.77 -14.26
CA ALA A 75 14.28 -9.88 -13.57
C ALA A 75 14.44 -10.07 -12.06
N MET A 76 15.38 -10.91 -11.62
CA MET A 76 15.67 -11.09 -10.20
C MET A 76 16.30 -9.83 -9.58
N ALA A 77 17.16 -9.12 -10.30
CA ALA A 77 17.74 -7.87 -9.84
C ALA A 77 16.65 -6.81 -9.63
N ALA A 78 15.67 -6.72 -10.55
CA ALA A 78 14.53 -5.84 -10.40
C ALA A 78 13.67 -6.16 -9.16
N ALA A 79 13.44 -7.46 -8.87
CA ALA A 79 12.74 -7.88 -7.65
C ALA A 79 13.52 -7.47 -6.38
N THR A 80 14.85 -7.66 -6.40
CA THR A 80 15.72 -7.27 -5.29
C THR A 80 15.74 -5.75 -5.08
N GLU A 81 15.80 -4.96 -6.15
CA GLU A 81 15.73 -3.49 -6.09
C GLU A 81 14.44 -3.01 -5.43
N LEU A 82 13.29 -3.55 -5.87
CA LEU A 82 11.99 -3.24 -5.27
C LEU A 82 11.91 -3.65 -3.80
N ALA A 83 12.49 -4.78 -3.43
CA ALA A 83 12.55 -5.26 -2.06
C ALA A 83 13.44 -4.36 -1.18
N ASP A 84 14.56 -3.87 -1.68
CA ASP A 84 15.51 -3.01 -0.97
C ASP A 84 14.88 -1.66 -0.58
N GLU A 85 13.93 -1.15 -1.37
CA GLU A 85 13.28 0.13 -1.12
C GLU A 85 12.58 0.17 0.24
N PHE A 86 12.02 -0.94 0.70
CA PHE A 86 11.24 -0.98 1.93
C PHE A 86 11.74 -1.97 2.99
N ALA A 87 12.69 -2.85 2.66
CA ALA A 87 13.22 -3.82 3.61
C ALA A 87 13.77 -3.17 4.90
N THR A 88 14.35 -1.97 4.77
CA THR A 88 14.97 -1.23 5.89
C THR A 88 14.08 -0.11 6.44
N ALA A 89 12.85 0.05 5.95
CA ALA A 89 11.95 1.07 6.47
C ALA A 89 11.50 0.75 7.90
N ASP A 90 11.31 1.79 8.72
CA ASP A 90 10.79 1.69 10.08
C ASP A 90 9.27 1.59 10.10
N ALA A 91 8.60 2.14 9.09
CA ALA A 91 7.16 2.02 8.88
C ALA A 91 6.81 2.07 7.38
N LEU A 92 5.63 1.55 7.03
CA LEU A 92 5.19 1.35 5.65
C LEU A 92 3.81 1.99 5.41
N ILE A 93 3.65 2.70 4.30
CA ILE A 93 2.37 3.28 3.86
C ILE A 93 2.02 2.71 2.49
N PHE A 94 0.87 2.04 2.39
CA PHE A 94 0.34 1.49 1.15
C PHE A 94 -0.94 2.23 0.76
N ALA A 95 -0.87 3.14 -0.19
CA ALA A 95 -2.02 3.88 -0.73
C ALA A 95 -2.59 3.14 -1.94
N VAL A 96 -3.53 2.22 -1.71
CA VAL A 96 -4.02 1.26 -2.71
C VAL A 96 -5.54 1.35 -2.87
N PRO A 97 -6.05 1.95 -3.95
CA PRO A 97 -7.48 1.99 -4.20
C PRO A 97 -8.02 0.62 -4.65
N MET A 98 -9.30 0.39 -4.39
CA MET A 98 -10.04 -0.72 -5.00
C MET A 98 -10.47 -0.35 -6.41
N TYR A 99 -10.20 -1.21 -7.38
CA TYR A 99 -10.67 -1.08 -8.76
C TYR A 99 -11.42 -2.33 -9.19
N ASN A 100 -12.56 -2.16 -9.84
CA ASN A 100 -13.37 -3.28 -10.37
C ASN A 100 -13.58 -4.39 -9.33
N PHE A 101 -13.91 -4.00 -8.09
CA PHE A 101 -14.16 -4.88 -6.93
C PHE A 101 -12.94 -5.67 -6.43
N GLY A 102 -11.77 -5.45 -7.00
CA GLY A 102 -10.53 -6.15 -6.67
C GLY A 102 -9.37 -5.23 -6.38
N VAL A 103 -8.21 -5.84 -6.08
CA VAL A 103 -6.98 -5.14 -5.83
C VAL A 103 -6.48 -4.42 -7.09
N SER A 104 -5.89 -3.23 -6.92
CA SER A 104 -5.23 -2.51 -8.02
C SER A 104 -4.22 -3.42 -8.73
N GLN A 105 -4.31 -3.50 -10.08
CA GLN A 105 -3.35 -4.24 -10.90
C GLN A 105 -1.90 -3.84 -10.60
N HIS A 106 -1.64 -2.55 -10.43
CA HIS A 106 -0.30 -2.05 -10.14
C HIS A 106 0.25 -2.58 -8.81
N PHE A 107 -0.58 -2.58 -7.75
CA PHE A 107 -0.18 -3.14 -6.46
C PHE A 107 0.02 -4.65 -6.56
N LYS A 108 -0.89 -5.37 -7.26
CA LYS A 108 -0.75 -6.81 -7.45
C LYS A 108 0.53 -7.18 -8.18
N THR A 109 0.86 -6.46 -9.26
CA THR A 109 2.12 -6.66 -10.02
C THR A 109 3.34 -6.43 -9.15
N TRP A 110 3.36 -5.34 -8.38
CA TRP A 110 4.45 -5.03 -7.46
C TRP A 110 4.62 -6.13 -6.40
N TYR A 111 3.52 -6.54 -5.75
CA TYR A 111 3.54 -7.59 -4.74
C TYR A 111 4.08 -8.92 -5.31
N ASP A 112 3.62 -9.30 -6.50
CA ASP A 112 4.02 -10.55 -7.13
C ASP A 112 5.52 -10.55 -7.48
N ILE A 113 6.05 -9.43 -7.98
CA ILE A 113 7.48 -9.32 -8.29
C ILE A 113 8.30 -9.37 -6.99
N VAL A 114 7.96 -8.55 -5.98
CA VAL A 114 8.67 -8.51 -4.69
C VAL A 114 8.68 -9.87 -4.01
N SER A 115 7.59 -10.62 -4.08
CA SER A 115 7.47 -11.95 -3.47
C SER A 115 8.39 -13.00 -4.12
N THR A 116 9.04 -12.70 -5.24
CA THR A 116 10.08 -13.56 -5.83
C THR A 116 11.46 -13.36 -5.19
N ASP A 117 11.66 -12.25 -4.44
CA ASP A 117 12.85 -12.09 -3.62
C ASP A 117 12.74 -12.99 -2.37
N PRO A 118 13.74 -13.81 -2.04
CA PRO A 118 13.67 -14.73 -0.91
C PRO A 118 13.35 -14.08 0.44
N ARG A 119 13.66 -12.78 0.60
CA ARG A 119 13.37 -12.02 1.83
C ARG A 119 11.88 -11.75 2.03
N PHE A 120 11.07 -11.88 0.98
CA PHE A 120 9.63 -11.62 0.94
C PHE A 120 8.80 -12.81 0.47
N ALA A 121 9.43 -13.96 0.27
CA ALA A 121 8.75 -15.22 0.00
C ALA A 121 7.87 -15.63 1.21
N PRO A 122 6.85 -16.47 1.01
CA PRO A 122 6.03 -16.98 2.12
C PRO A 122 6.88 -17.58 3.25
N GLY A 123 6.64 -17.10 4.48
CA GLY A 123 7.40 -17.51 5.67
C GLY A 123 8.64 -16.66 5.99
N ALA A 124 8.99 -15.70 5.14
CA ALA A 124 10.04 -14.73 5.47
C ALA A 124 9.56 -13.73 6.53
N THR A 125 10.48 -13.22 7.36
CA THR A 125 10.18 -12.34 8.49
C THR A 125 10.85 -10.97 8.39
N THR A 126 11.32 -10.60 7.23
CA THR A 126 12.11 -9.36 7.00
C THR A 126 11.42 -8.09 7.51
N VAL A 127 10.10 -8.03 7.34
CA VAL A 127 9.29 -6.86 7.76
C VAL A 127 8.30 -7.19 8.88
N ALA A 128 8.35 -8.39 9.43
CA ALA A 128 7.43 -8.82 10.48
C ALA A 128 7.51 -7.90 11.72
N GLY A 129 6.35 -7.55 12.27
CA GLY A 129 6.22 -6.64 13.41
C GLY A 129 6.43 -5.16 13.09
N LYS A 130 6.71 -4.79 11.82
CA LYS A 130 6.81 -3.37 11.46
C LYS A 130 5.42 -2.76 11.34
N PRO A 131 5.23 -1.51 11.83
CA PRO A 131 3.99 -0.79 11.64
C PRO A 131 3.76 -0.49 10.16
N ALA A 132 2.53 -0.73 9.71
CA ALA A 132 2.13 -0.47 8.34
C ALA A 132 0.72 0.11 8.29
N PHE A 133 0.45 0.92 7.27
CA PHE A 133 -0.83 1.57 7.05
C PHE A 133 -1.33 1.23 5.65
N LEU A 134 -2.51 0.64 5.56
CA LEU A 134 -3.22 0.44 4.30
C LEU A 134 -4.27 1.55 4.16
N VAL A 135 -3.99 2.52 3.30
CA VAL A 135 -4.94 3.55 2.91
C VAL A 135 -5.68 3.09 1.67
N THR A 136 -6.97 2.81 1.79
CA THR A 136 -7.78 2.34 0.66
C THR A 136 -8.99 3.23 0.42
N ALA A 137 -9.44 3.29 -0.85
CA ALA A 137 -10.61 4.07 -1.25
C ALA A 137 -11.50 3.26 -2.19
N ARG A 138 -12.81 3.41 -1.98
CA ARG A 138 -13.86 2.70 -2.73
C ARG A 138 -14.89 3.67 -3.26
N GLY A 139 -15.31 3.47 -4.53
CA GLY A 139 -16.25 4.37 -5.21
C GLY A 139 -17.65 4.38 -4.61
N GLY A 140 -18.13 3.22 -4.13
CA GLY A 140 -19.44 3.03 -3.48
C GLY A 140 -19.32 2.66 -2.02
N GLY A 141 -20.46 2.29 -1.40
CA GLY A 141 -20.53 1.67 -0.08
C GLY A 141 -20.47 0.14 -0.22
N TYR A 142 -19.66 -0.51 0.62
CA TYR A 142 -19.44 -1.96 0.61
C TYR A 142 -19.64 -2.60 2.00
N GLY A 143 -19.90 -1.78 3.01
CA GLY A 143 -20.18 -2.22 4.37
C GLY A 143 -21.57 -2.84 4.52
N PRO A 144 -21.89 -3.35 5.74
CA PRO A 144 -23.18 -3.98 6.04
C PRO A 144 -24.37 -3.08 5.69
N GLY A 145 -25.39 -3.67 5.08
CA GLY A 145 -26.63 -2.98 4.67
C GLY A 145 -26.50 -2.13 3.40
N THR A 146 -25.35 -2.09 2.75
CA THR A 146 -25.19 -1.41 1.46
C THR A 146 -25.52 -2.34 0.30
N PRO A 147 -25.90 -1.80 -0.89
CA PRO A 147 -26.22 -2.63 -2.07
C PRO A 147 -25.06 -3.51 -2.57
N ARG A 148 -23.83 -3.24 -2.14
CA ARG A 148 -22.63 -3.98 -2.54
C ARG A 148 -21.93 -4.64 -1.37
N GLU A 149 -22.67 -4.94 -0.31
CA GLU A 149 -22.13 -5.70 0.83
C GLU A 149 -21.49 -7.01 0.34
N GLY A 150 -20.25 -7.27 0.80
CA GLY A 150 -19.50 -8.47 0.45
C GLY A 150 -18.85 -8.47 -0.94
N TRP A 151 -18.93 -7.36 -1.71
CA TRP A 151 -18.31 -7.26 -3.04
C TRP A 151 -16.87 -6.69 -3.00
N ASP A 152 -16.34 -6.37 -1.84
CA ASP A 152 -14.93 -5.98 -1.68
C ASP A 152 -14.04 -7.22 -1.64
N HIS A 153 -13.42 -7.53 -2.77
CA HIS A 153 -12.43 -8.61 -2.90
C HIS A 153 -10.98 -8.09 -2.84
N ALA A 154 -10.79 -6.80 -2.55
CA ALA A 154 -9.48 -6.16 -2.47
C ALA A 154 -8.95 -6.12 -1.03
N THR A 155 -9.70 -5.52 -0.11
CA THR A 155 -9.24 -5.25 1.26
C THR A 155 -8.86 -6.54 2.00
N GLY A 156 -9.71 -7.57 1.92
CA GLY A 156 -9.43 -8.86 2.54
C GLY A 156 -8.18 -9.55 1.98
N TRP A 157 -7.93 -9.44 0.66
CA TRP A 157 -6.72 -9.96 0.05
C TRP A 157 -5.48 -9.17 0.49
N MET A 158 -5.55 -7.83 0.48
CA MET A 158 -4.43 -6.98 0.89
C MET A 158 -4.05 -7.22 2.35
N ARG A 159 -5.03 -7.34 3.24
CA ARG A 159 -4.78 -7.70 4.64
C ARG A 159 -4.11 -9.07 4.76
N ARG A 160 -4.61 -10.08 4.04
CA ARG A 160 -4.01 -11.42 4.05
C ARG A 160 -2.53 -11.38 3.71
N VAL A 161 -2.13 -10.65 2.66
CA VAL A 161 -0.74 -10.65 2.21
C VAL A 161 0.17 -9.75 3.07
N LEU A 162 -0.35 -8.67 3.60
CA LEU A 162 0.41 -7.73 4.42
C LEU A 162 0.49 -8.18 5.90
N GLU A 163 -0.64 -8.58 6.49
CA GLU A 163 -0.70 -9.01 7.89
C GLU A 163 -0.24 -10.47 8.07
N ASP A 164 -0.87 -11.42 7.35
CA ASP A 164 -0.65 -12.84 7.65
C ASP A 164 0.59 -13.42 6.94
N VAL A 165 0.92 -12.94 5.72
CA VAL A 165 2.06 -13.47 4.96
C VAL A 165 3.34 -12.73 5.34
N TRP A 166 3.34 -11.40 5.38
CA TRP A 166 4.51 -10.59 5.72
C TRP A 166 4.63 -10.22 7.20
N GLY A 167 3.58 -10.48 8.00
CA GLY A 167 3.60 -10.28 9.46
C GLY A 167 3.61 -8.81 9.88
N LEU A 168 3.14 -7.88 9.03
CA LEU A 168 3.07 -6.46 9.36
C LEU A 168 2.01 -6.18 10.45
N GLU A 169 2.27 -5.22 11.31
CA GLU A 169 1.25 -4.63 12.19
C GLU A 169 0.45 -3.60 11.39
N LEU A 170 -0.66 -4.02 10.79
CA LEU A 170 -1.39 -3.26 9.78
C LEU A 170 -2.57 -2.48 10.38
N ASP A 171 -2.51 -1.16 10.28
CA ASP A 171 -3.66 -0.27 10.49
C ASP A 171 -4.35 0.02 9.15
N LEU A 172 -5.69 -0.01 9.14
CA LEU A 172 -6.51 0.21 7.96
C LEU A 172 -7.18 1.59 8.03
N ILE A 173 -7.02 2.39 6.97
CA ILE A 173 -7.68 3.68 6.78
C ILE A 173 -8.51 3.60 5.50
N GLU A 174 -9.84 3.61 5.64
CA GLU A 174 -10.77 3.37 4.54
C GLU A 174 -11.60 4.62 4.23
N THR A 175 -11.82 4.88 2.95
CA THR A 175 -12.74 5.92 2.48
C THR A 175 -13.71 5.31 1.48
N GLU A 176 -15.00 5.33 1.79
CA GLU A 176 -16.07 4.90 0.88
C GLU A 176 -16.72 6.09 0.16
N LEU A 177 -17.59 5.78 -0.79
CA LEU A 177 -18.43 6.74 -1.52
C LEU A 177 -17.65 7.80 -2.32
N THR A 178 -16.40 7.52 -2.72
CA THR A 178 -15.54 8.50 -3.40
C THR A 178 -16.04 8.91 -4.80
N LEU A 179 -17.09 8.24 -5.33
CA LEU A 179 -17.75 8.61 -6.57
C LEU A 179 -19.05 9.43 -6.37
N ALA A 180 -19.44 9.74 -5.12
CA ALA A 180 -20.70 10.42 -4.85
C ALA A 180 -20.79 11.81 -5.51
N GLU A 181 -19.68 12.55 -5.58
CA GLU A 181 -19.63 13.87 -6.22
C GLU A 181 -19.92 13.84 -7.72
N VAL A 182 -19.45 12.81 -8.41
CA VAL A 182 -19.50 12.72 -9.88
C VAL A 182 -20.58 11.77 -10.39
N THR A 183 -21.27 11.06 -9.50
CA THR A 183 -22.30 10.08 -9.85
C THR A 183 -23.69 10.62 -9.48
N PRO A 184 -24.56 11.02 -10.45
CA PRO A 184 -25.86 11.60 -10.16
C PRO A 184 -26.74 10.71 -9.27
N GLN A 185 -26.68 9.38 -9.44
CA GLN A 185 -27.43 8.41 -8.65
C GLN A 185 -27.00 8.32 -7.18
N MET A 186 -25.89 8.95 -6.83
CA MET A 186 -25.36 9.02 -5.46
C MET A 186 -25.49 10.41 -4.85
N ALA A 187 -26.28 11.32 -5.45
CA ALA A 187 -26.38 12.72 -5.01
C ALA A 187 -26.82 12.84 -3.54
N GLU A 188 -27.71 11.98 -3.07
CA GLU A 188 -28.18 11.94 -1.68
C GLU A 188 -27.11 11.45 -0.68
N LEU A 189 -26.03 10.85 -1.18
CA LEU A 189 -24.92 10.32 -0.36
C LEU A 189 -23.75 11.30 -0.23
N ARG A 190 -23.80 12.47 -0.85
CA ARG A 190 -22.66 13.42 -0.87
C ARG A 190 -22.27 13.90 0.53
N GLU A 191 -23.24 14.27 1.36
CA GLU A 191 -22.97 14.68 2.74
C GLU A 191 -22.28 13.56 3.53
N LEU A 192 -22.76 12.33 3.39
CA LEU A 192 -22.12 11.17 4.00
C LEU A 192 -20.69 10.94 3.45
N ALA A 193 -20.51 11.09 2.14
CA ALA A 193 -19.20 10.96 1.50
C ALA A 193 -18.20 12.00 2.04
N HIS A 194 -18.64 13.25 2.22
CA HIS A 194 -17.81 14.31 2.83
C HIS A 194 -17.42 13.96 4.26
N SER A 195 -18.36 13.46 5.07
CA SER A 195 -18.09 13.04 6.44
C SER A 195 -17.07 11.90 6.47
N LEU A 196 -17.26 10.84 5.66
CA LEU A 196 -16.35 9.69 5.59
C LEU A 196 -14.94 10.11 5.14
N LEU A 197 -14.82 11.04 4.20
CA LEU A 197 -13.53 11.56 3.78
C LEU A 197 -12.86 12.37 4.92
N ALA A 198 -13.61 13.21 5.62
CA ALA A 198 -13.09 13.97 6.76
C ALA A 198 -12.61 13.03 7.89
N ASP A 199 -13.38 11.98 8.20
CA ASP A 199 -13.06 10.97 9.20
C ASP A 199 -11.79 10.18 8.80
N SER A 200 -11.62 9.87 7.51
CA SER A 200 -10.42 9.20 7.00
C SER A 200 -9.16 10.06 7.18
N HIS A 201 -9.26 11.38 6.93
CA HIS A 201 -8.17 12.31 7.18
C HIS A 201 -7.84 12.44 8.67
N GLU A 202 -8.86 12.46 9.54
CA GLU A 202 -8.63 12.52 10.99
C GLU A 202 -8.00 11.21 11.50
N THR A 203 -8.48 10.06 11.03
CA THR A 203 -7.86 8.76 11.31
C THR A 203 -6.39 8.74 10.88
N ALA A 204 -6.08 9.26 9.70
CA ALA A 204 -4.70 9.37 9.19
C ALA A 204 -3.82 10.22 10.13
N ARG A 205 -4.32 11.35 10.63
CA ARG A 205 -3.57 12.18 11.60
C ARG A 205 -3.35 11.44 12.92
N GLN A 206 -4.37 10.76 13.44
CA GLN A 206 -4.27 10.00 14.70
C GLN A 206 -3.28 8.84 14.57
N SER A 207 -3.34 8.09 13.46
CA SER A 207 -2.39 7.02 13.15
C SER A 207 -0.95 7.54 13.01
N GLY A 208 -0.76 8.67 12.33
CA GLY A 208 0.55 9.32 12.22
C GLY A 208 1.13 9.69 13.58
N ARG A 209 0.36 10.36 14.44
CA ARG A 209 0.78 10.70 15.82
C ARG A 209 1.08 9.47 16.67
N SER A 210 0.27 8.43 16.56
CA SER A 210 0.49 7.16 17.27
C SER A 210 1.81 6.52 16.86
N LEU A 211 2.09 6.47 15.55
CA LEU A 211 3.35 5.96 15.04
C LEU A 211 4.54 6.77 15.58
N THR A 212 4.46 8.10 15.55
CA THR A 212 5.56 8.96 16.01
C THR A 212 5.89 8.76 17.49
N LEU A 213 4.87 8.52 18.32
CA LEU A 213 5.08 8.16 19.73
C LEU A 213 5.80 6.82 19.91
N ARG A 214 5.53 5.84 19.05
CA ARG A 214 6.19 4.51 19.05
C ARG A 214 7.65 4.59 18.58
N LEU A 215 7.95 5.45 17.62
CA LEU A 215 9.28 5.59 17.02
C LEU A 215 10.22 6.49 17.84
N ARG A 216 9.70 7.34 18.72
CA ARG A 216 10.53 8.17 19.61
C ARG A 216 11.27 7.28 20.60
N PRO A 217 12.58 7.52 20.85
CA PRO A 217 13.29 6.82 21.91
C PRO A 217 12.57 7.02 23.25
N ALA A 218 12.50 5.96 24.06
CA ALA A 218 12.08 6.11 25.45
C ALA A 218 13.01 7.10 26.16
N ALA A 219 12.44 8.11 26.82
CA ALA A 219 13.16 9.15 27.54
C ALA A 219 13.89 8.59 28.78
#